data_f39520a5dc1f73d8eac22ed06d812088
#
_entry.id   f39520a5dc1f73d8eac22ed06d812088
#
_cell.length_a   1.000
_cell.length_b   1.000
_cell.length_c   1.000
_cell.angle_alpha   90.00
_cell.angle_beta   90.00
_cell.angle_gamma   90.00
#
_symmetry.space_group_name_H-M   'P 1'
#
loop_
_entity.id
_entity.type
_entity.pdbx_description
1 polymer ?
#
loop_
_entity_poly.entity_id
_entity_poly.type
_entity_poly.pdbx_seq_one_letter_code
_entity_poly.pdbx_strand_id
1 'polypeptide(L)'
;MSNAKVLPLLDPAAGQGVAPCCPPLTERPMTAEEAETAARMFKALGDPVRLRLFSAVASHEGGEACVCDISDVGVSQPTVSHHLKKLKEAGLLTSERRGTWVYYRVEPSVLAAMGRLLVGASAAA
;
A
#
# COMPACT_ATOMS: atom_id res chain seq x y z
N MET A 1 -10.45 -4.25 20.42
CA MET A 1 -10.36 -4.13 19.77
C MET A 1 -10.29 -4.09 19.05
N SER A 2 -10.11 -3.99 19.00
CA SER A 2 -9.91 -3.84 18.24
C SER A 2 -9.92 -3.92 17.48
N ASN A 3 -9.81 -3.95 17.22
CA ASN A 3 -9.86 -4.02 16.35
C ASN A 3 -9.88 -4.35 15.55
N ALA A 4 -9.71 -4.61 15.37
CA ALA A 4 -9.66 -4.83 14.48
C ALA A 4 -10.18 -4.97 13.72
N LYS A 5 -10.36 -4.83 13.34
CA LYS A 5 -10.83 -4.76 12.46
C LYS A 5 -10.76 -4.52 11.49
N VAL A 6 -10.47 -4.38 11.14
CA VAL A 6 -10.26 -4.02 10.18
C VAL A 6 -10.04 -4.03 9.51
N LEU A 7 -9.83 -3.94 9.26
CA LEU A 7 -9.35 -3.71 8.55
C LEU A 7 -8.89 -3.39 8.52
N PRO A 8 -8.86 -3.77 8.73
CA PRO A 8 -8.03 -3.26 8.95
C PRO A 8 -7.25 -2.53 8.44
N LEU A 9 -6.97 -2.70 7.65
CA LEU A 9 -6.02 -1.95 7.12
C LEU A 9 -6.36 -0.63 7.14
N LEU A 10 -7.29 -0.20 7.26
CA LEU A 10 -7.68 1.00 7.19
C LEU A 10 -8.52 1.36 8.19
N ASP A 11 -8.40 1.19 9.12
CA ASP A 11 -9.24 1.50 10.04
C ASP A 11 -8.89 2.64 10.63
N PRO A 12 -9.19 3.45 10.62
CA PRO A 12 -8.74 4.60 11.00
C PRO A 12 -8.87 4.86 12.34
N ALA A 13 -9.25 4.29 12.87
CA ALA A 13 -9.31 4.68 14.00
C ALA A 13 -8.26 4.57 14.45
N ALA A 14 -8.23 4.52 14.12
CA ALA A 14 -7.55 4.43 14.16
C ALA A 14 -6.98 4.46 13.39
N GLY A 15 -7.24 4.82 12.99
CA GLY A 15 -6.86 4.91 12.06
C GLY A 15 -6.09 4.23 11.97
N GLN A 16 -5.97 3.76 12.23
CA GLN A 16 -5.52 3.07 12.02
C GLN A 16 -5.51 2.43 11.49
N GLY A 17 -5.62 2.59 11.46
CA GLY A 17 -5.66 1.90 10.90
C GLY A 17 -5.12 0.82 10.54
N VAL A 18 -4.30 0.52 10.63
CA VAL A 18 -3.88 -0.53 10.17
C VAL A 18 -3.07 -1.19 11.06
N ALA A 19 -3.48 -2.13 11.47
CA ALA A 19 -2.67 -2.97 12.20
C ALA A 19 -1.77 -3.68 11.31
N PRO A 20 -0.59 -3.84 11.67
CA PRO A 20 0.26 -4.67 10.91
C PRO A 20 -0.31 -6.06 10.95
N CYS A 21 -0.36 -6.66 9.82
CA CYS A 21 -0.97 -7.95 9.73
C CYS A 21 -0.11 -9.02 10.34
N CYS A 22 1.23 -8.84 10.32
CA CYS A 22 2.04 -10.02 10.44
C CYS A 22 3.35 -9.73 11.11
N PRO A 23 3.87 -10.69 11.85
CA PRO A 23 5.22 -10.55 12.38
C PRO A 23 6.23 -10.73 11.25
N PRO A 24 7.49 -10.43 11.49
CA PRO A 24 8.52 -10.67 10.48
C PRO A 24 8.50 -12.10 9.97
N LEU A 25 8.77 -12.26 8.69
CA LEU A 25 8.76 -13.57 8.05
C LEU A 25 9.66 -14.57 8.73
N THR A 26 10.72 -14.10 9.35
CA THR A 26 11.71 -14.98 9.95
C THR A 26 11.39 -15.36 11.38
N GLU A 27 10.35 -14.79 11.94
CA GLU A 27 10.07 -15.03 13.36
C GLU A 27 9.38 -16.37 13.57
N ARG A 28 8.43 -16.72 12.74
CA ARG A 28 7.71 -17.97 12.82
C ARG A 28 6.97 -18.18 11.50
N PRO A 29 6.49 -19.39 11.22
CA PRO A 29 5.69 -19.60 10.01
C PRO A 29 4.41 -18.77 10.05
N MET A 30 4.02 -18.27 8.91
CA MET A 30 2.80 -17.47 8.80
C MET A 30 1.58 -18.35 8.85
N THR A 31 0.52 -17.82 9.43
CA THR A 31 -0.77 -18.48 9.31
C THR A 31 -1.33 -18.23 7.91
N ALA A 32 -2.34 -19.02 7.54
CA ALA A 32 -2.96 -18.86 6.23
C ALA A 32 -3.54 -17.46 6.06
N GLU A 33 -4.16 -16.91 7.12
CA GLU A 33 -4.76 -15.59 7.05
C GLU A 33 -3.70 -14.50 6.87
N GLU A 34 -2.61 -14.64 7.61
CA GLU A 34 -1.51 -13.68 7.48
C GLU A 34 -0.94 -13.70 6.08
N ALA A 35 -0.80 -14.90 5.53
CA ALA A 35 -0.25 -15.04 4.19
C ALA A 35 -1.18 -14.42 3.15
N GLU A 36 -2.49 -14.59 3.30
CA GLU A 36 -3.43 -13.98 2.37
C GLU A 36 -3.36 -12.46 2.39
N THR A 37 -3.28 -11.90 3.58
CA THR A 37 -3.22 -10.44 3.71
C THR A 37 -1.92 -9.89 3.12
N ALA A 38 -0.80 -10.49 3.48
CA ALA A 38 0.48 -10.01 2.99
C ALA A 38 0.60 -10.22 1.49
N ALA A 39 0.15 -11.37 0.99
CA ALA A 39 0.25 -11.68 -0.42
C ALA A 39 -0.54 -10.71 -1.28
N ARG A 40 -1.68 -10.23 -0.77
CA ARG A 40 -2.49 -9.27 -1.53
C ARG A 40 -1.71 -7.99 -1.79
N MET A 41 -0.98 -7.53 -0.78
CA MET A 41 -0.17 -6.32 -0.93
C MET A 41 0.99 -6.53 -1.89
N PHE A 42 1.70 -7.64 -1.73
CA PHE A 42 2.83 -7.92 -2.61
C PHE A 42 2.39 -8.17 -4.04
N LYS A 43 1.24 -8.82 -4.21
CA LYS A 43 0.73 -9.07 -5.54
C LYS A 43 0.40 -7.76 -6.25
N ALA A 44 -0.16 -6.81 -5.52
CA ALA A 44 -0.48 -5.52 -6.10
C ALA A 44 0.78 -4.80 -6.57
N LEU A 45 1.88 -4.97 -5.87
CA LEU A 45 3.15 -4.36 -6.24
C LEU A 45 3.95 -5.19 -7.24
N GLY A 46 3.50 -6.40 -7.56
CA GLY A 46 4.26 -7.31 -8.39
C GLY A 46 4.16 -7.07 -9.88
N ASP A 47 3.70 -5.90 -10.29
CA ASP A 47 3.64 -5.50 -11.68
C ASP A 47 4.55 -4.29 -11.87
N PRO A 48 5.41 -4.28 -12.89
CA PRO A 48 6.37 -3.17 -13.04
C PRO A 48 5.72 -1.80 -13.14
N VAL A 49 4.61 -1.70 -13.84
CA VAL A 49 3.93 -0.41 -13.98
C VAL A 49 3.35 0.03 -12.65
N ARG A 50 2.72 -0.90 -11.94
CA ARG A 50 2.15 -0.57 -10.63
C ARG A 50 3.23 -0.17 -9.65
N LEU A 51 4.36 -0.86 -9.67
CA LEU A 51 5.45 -0.52 -8.76
C LEU A 51 6.01 0.86 -9.07
N ARG A 52 6.14 1.19 -10.36
CA ARG A 52 6.59 2.52 -10.75
C ARG A 52 5.59 3.59 -10.30
N LEU A 53 4.30 3.33 -10.46
CA LEU A 53 3.28 4.27 -10.03
C LEU A 53 3.29 4.46 -8.52
N PHE A 54 3.42 3.37 -7.79
CA PHE A 54 3.48 3.45 -6.34
C PHE A 54 4.70 4.27 -5.91
N SER A 55 5.83 4.02 -6.53
CA SER A 55 7.05 4.77 -6.24
C SER A 55 6.87 6.26 -6.56
N ALA A 56 6.20 6.55 -7.67
CA ALA A 56 5.98 7.94 -8.06
C ALA A 56 5.13 8.68 -7.03
N VAL A 57 4.10 8.02 -6.50
CA VAL A 57 3.28 8.64 -5.46
C VAL A 57 4.10 8.77 -4.17
N ALA A 58 4.80 7.72 -3.79
CA ALA A 58 5.53 7.70 -2.53
C ALA A 58 6.64 8.73 -2.49
N SER A 59 7.29 8.96 -3.62
CA SER A 59 8.40 9.89 -3.68
C SER A 59 7.98 11.32 -4.01
N HIS A 60 6.71 11.52 -4.33
CA HIS A 60 6.22 12.87 -4.61
C HIS A 60 6.13 13.65 -3.32
N GLU A 61 6.18 14.96 -3.45
CA GLU A 61 6.17 15.83 -2.29
C GLU A 61 4.97 15.52 -1.40
N GLY A 62 5.21 15.32 -0.12
CA GLY A 62 4.15 15.02 0.83
C GLY A 62 3.60 13.61 0.75
N GLY A 63 4.17 12.75 -0.08
CA GLY A 63 3.68 11.37 -0.21
C GLY A 63 2.35 11.29 -0.92
N GLU A 64 1.99 12.29 -1.71
CA GLU A 64 0.74 12.28 -2.47
C GLU A 64 0.98 12.91 -3.83
N ALA A 65 0.19 12.52 -4.80
CA ALA A 65 0.35 13.04 -6.15
C ALA A 65 -0.98 13.00 -6.89
N CYS A 66 -1.17 14.00 -7.75
CA CYS A 66 -2.28 13.98 -8.67
C CYS A 66 -1.97 12.98 -9.78
N VAL A 67 -2.98 12.31 -10.29
CA VAL A 67 -2.77 11.36 -11.37
C VAL A 67 -2.15 12.07 -12.58
N CYS A 68 -2.40 13.34 -12.75
CA CYS A 68 -1.85 14.10 -13.87
C CYS A 68 -0.33 14.24 -13.77
N ASP A 69 0.22 14.11 -12.57
CA ASP A 69 1.67 14.26 -12.38
C ASP A 69 2.43 12.96 -12.51
N ILE A 70 1.74 11.83 -12.50
CA ILE A 70 2.41 10.54 -12.43
C ILE A 70 2.03 9.59 -13.56
N SER A 71 1.32 10.08 -14.57
CA SER A 71 0.85 9.17 -15.62
C SER A 71 1.87 8.86 -16.69
N ASP A 72 3.06 9.40 -16.59
CA ASP A 72 4.08 9.16 -17.61
C ASP A 72 4.88 7.90 -17.29
N VAL A 73 4.24 6.75 -17.44
CA VAL A 73 4.89 5.47 -17.20
C VAL A 73 4.80 4.55 -18.41
N GLY A 74 4.55 5.14 -19.58
CA GLY A 74 4.61 4.37 -20.82
C GLY A 74 3.35 3.60 -21.16
N VAL A 75 2.25 3.87 -20.50
CA VAL A 75 0.98 3.21 -20.80
C VAL A 75 -0.11 4.26 -20.89
N SER A 76 -1.27 3.88 -21.40
CA SER A 76 -2.37 4.81 -21.60
C SER A 76 -2.97 5.27 -20.28
N GLN A 77 -3.63 6.41 -20.33
CA GLN A 77 -4.28 6.98 -19.14
C GLN A 77 -5.29 6.01 -18.51
N PRO A 78 -6.17 5.35 -19.27
CA PRO A 78 -7.06 4.38 -18.64
C PRO A 78 -6.30 3.24 -17.95
N THR A 79 -5.17 2.83 -18.50
CA THR A 79 -4.37 1.79 -17.90
C THR A 79 -3.75 2.28 -16.59
N VAL A 80 -3.28 3.52 -16.56
CA VAL A 80 -2.75 4.12 -15.34
C VAL A 80 -3.84 4.12 -14.26
N SER A 81 -5.04 4.56 -14.61
CA SER A 81 -6.15 4.62 -13.66
C SER A 81 -6.49 3.24 -13.12
N HIS A 82 -6.44 2.23 -14.01
CA HIS A 82 -6.71 0.86 -13.60
C HIS A 82 -5.69 0.37 -12.58
N HIS A 83 -4.41 0.66 -12.83
CA HIS A 83 -3.36 0.24 -11.90
C HIS A 83 -3.45 0.96 -10.57
N LEU A 84 -3.78 2.25 -10.58
CA LEU A 84 -3.96 3.00 -9.35
C LEU A 84 -5.13 2.46 -8.54
N LYS A 85 -6.20 2.06 -9.23
CA LYS A 85 -7.33 1.45 -8.56
C LYS A 85 -6.94 0.13 -7.89
N LYS A 86 -6.12 -0.67 -8.56
CA LYS A 86 -5.65 -1.93 -7.99
C LYS A 86 -4.82 -1.70 -6.73
N LEU A 87 -3.97 -0.70 -6.75
CA LEU A 87 -3.18 -0.36 -5.57
C LEU A 87 -4.07 0.11 -4.43
N LYS A 88 -5.10 0.87 -4.75
CA LYS A 88 -6.03 1.34 -3.73
C LYS A 88 -6.82 0.19 -3.14
N GLU A 89 -7.28 -0.74 -3.98
CA GLU A 89 -8.04 -1.89 -3.50
C GLU A 89 -7.21 -2.78 -2.57
N ALA A 90 -5.91 -2.79 -2.77
CA ALA A 90 -5.01 -3.56 -1.91
C ALA A 90 -4.64 -2.82 -0.64
N GLY A 91 -5.12 -1.60 -0.47
CA GLY A 91 -4.86 -0.83 0.75
C GLY A 91 -3.56 -0.05 0.75
N LEU A 92 -2.84 -0.05 -0.38
CA LEU A 92 -1.55 0.63 -0.44
C LEU A 92 -1.67 2.11 -0.68
N LEU A 93 -2.76 2.54 -1.32
CA LEU A 93 -3.02 3.95 -1.59
C LEU A 93 -4.41 4.31 -1.12
N THR A 94 -4.57 5.58 -0.76
CA THR A 94 -5.89 6.17 -0.58
C THR A 94 -6.04 7.25 -1.64
N SER A 95 -7.27 7.69 -1.88
CA SER A 95 -7.49 8.73 -2.88
C SER A 95 -8.45 9.77 -2.36
N GLU A 96 -8.33 10.97 -2.90
CA GLU A 96 -9.14 12.10 -2.51
C GLU A 96 -9.39 12.96 -3.74
N ARG A 97 -10.64 13.34 -3.94
CA ARG A 97 -10.97 14.23 -5.06
C ARG A 97 -10.84 15.68 -4.59
N ARG A 98 -10.15 16.48 -5.38
CA ARG A 98 -10.02 17.91 -5.12
C ARG A 98 -10.42 18.63 -6.40
N GLY A 99 -11.65 19.10 -6.46
CA GLY A 99 -12.19 19.68 -7.67
C GLY A 99 -12.32 18.63 -8.74
N THR A 100 -11.68 18.82 -9.88
CA THR A 100 -11.73 17.87 -10.99
C THR A 100 -10.58 16.87 -10.94
N TRP A 101 -9.67 17.01 -9.97
CA TRP A 101 -8.49 16.16 -9.93
C TRP A 101 -8.59 15.15 -8.81
N VAL A 102 -8.02 13.97 -9.03
CA VAL A 102 -7.95 12.93 -8.02
C VAL A 102 -6.51 12.85 -7.56
N TYR A 103 -6.30 12.91 -6.25
CA TYR A 103 -4.99 12.77 -5.66
C TYR A 103 -4.90 11.42 -4.98
N TYR A 104 -3.76 10.79 -5.15
CA TYR A 104 -3.46 9.51 -4.48
C TYR A 104 -2.39 9.74 -3.44
N ARG A 105 -2.53 9.04 -2.32
CA ARG A 105 -1.60 9.16 -1.20
C ARG A 105 -1.21 7.77 -0.73
N VAL A 106 0.07 7.59 -0.42
CA VAL A 106 0.54 6.34 0.15
C VAL A 106 -0.04 6.19 1.56
N GLU A 107 -0.38 4.96 1.91
CA GLU A 107 -0.82 4.66 3.27
C GLU A 107 0.42 4.27 4.09
N PRO A 108 0.95 5.16 4.94
CA PRO A 108 2.23 4.91 5.60
C PRO A 108 2.23 3.69 6.51
N SER A 109 1.09 3.42 7.16
CA SER A 109 1.04 2.29 8.09
C SER A 109 1.17 0.97 7.36
N VAL A 110 0.63 0.87 6.15
CA VAL A 110 0.74 -0.34 5.35
C VAL A 110 2.17 -0.52 4.87
N LEU A 111 2.78 0.57 4.42
CA LEU A 111 4.16 0.51 3.97
C LEU A 111 5.09 0.09 5.10
N ALA A 112 4.87 0.65 6.29
CA ALA A 112 5.66 0.29 7.46
C ALA A 112 5.46 -1.19 7.83
N ALA A 113 4.22 -1.68 7.72
CA ALA A 113 3.94 -3.08 8.02
C ALA A 113 4.66 -4.01 7.06
N MET A 114 4.67 -3.64 5.77
CA MET A 114 5.39 -4.45 4.78
C MET A 114 6.89 -4.44 5.05
N GLY A 115 7.41 -3.29 5.46
CA GLY A 115 8.82 -3.20 5.81
C GLY A 115 9.16 -4.09 6.98
N ARG A 116 8.33 -4.08 8.02
CA ARG A 116 8.57 -4.94 9.18
C ARG A 116 8.50 -6.41 8.81
N LEU A 117 7.60 -6.76 7.90
CA LEU A 117 7.45 -8.13 7.47
C LEU A 117 8.74 -8.66 6.85
N LEU A 118 9.42 -7.82 6.08
CA LEU A 118 10.62 -8.22 5.35
C LEU A 118 11.90 -8.09 6.15
N VAL A 119 11.90 -7.30 7.22
CA VAL A 119 13.07 -7.12 8.04
C VAL A 119 13.13 -8.28 9.03
N GLY A 120 14.14 -9.09 8.99
CA GLY A 120 14.27 -10.18 9.93
C GLY A 120 14.96 -9.72 11.19
N ALA A 121 15.01 -10.61 12.17
CA ALA A 121 15.69 -10.32 13.42
C ALA A 121 17.14 -9.96 13.20
N SER A 122 17.77 -10.60 12.23
CA SER A 122 19.18 -10.34 11.97
C SER A 122 19.40 -8.94 11.42
N ALA A 123 18.41 -8.39 10.75
CA ALA A 123 18.56 -7.05 10.20
C ALA A 123 18.53 -6.00 11.28
N ALA A 124 18.00 -6.32 12.42
CA ALA A 124 17.96 -5.37 13.52
C ALA A 124 19.29 -5.25 14.24
N ALA A 125 20.18 -6.14 13.97
CA ALA A 125 21.46 -6.15 14.69
C ALA A 125 22.44 -5.09 14.19
#